data_8e02bdd58e27c83d0da76ef99f9c6f73
#
_entry.id   8e02bdd58e27c83d0da76ef99f9c6f73
#
_cell.length_a   1.000
_cell.length_b   1.000
_cell.length_c   1.000
_cell.angle_alpha   90.00
_cell.angle_beta   90.00
_cell.angle_gamma   90.00
#
_symmetry.space_group_name_H-M   'P 1'
#
loop_
_entity.id
_entity.type
_entity.pdbx_description
1 polymer ?
#
loop_
_entity_poly.entity_id
_entity_poly.type
_entity_poly.pdbx_seq_one_letter_code
_entity_poly.pdbx_strand_id
1 'polypeptide(L)'
;DERQLPEAIEHGADAILLITACLDDAQLAHLHRLATGAGLAALVEVHNEAELDRALAIDARLIGVNNRDLANFTVDLGTTERLAKRIAGSGGSEKVLVAESGIHTRADVERLEACGAKAILVGTALMSQPDIAAKAAELLG
;
A
#
# COMPACT_ATOMS: atom_id res chain seq x y z
N ASP A 1 -11.98 6.59 11.00
CA ASP A 1 -13.31 6.66 11.65
C ASP A 1 -14.32 5.93 10.76
N GLU A 2 -15.17 5.09 11.37
CA GLU A 2 -16.15 4.26 10.63
C GLU A 2 -17.16 5.10 9.80
N ARG A 3 -17.43 6.34 10.19
CA ARG A 3 -18.31 7.26 9.44
C ARG A 3 -17.77 7.61 8.05
N GLN A 4 -16.47 7.47 7.83
CA GLN A 4 -15.84 7.70 6.53
C GLN A 4 -16.13 6.58 5.52
N LEU A 5 -16.52 5.39 5.98
CA LEU A 5 -16.83 4.27 5.09
C LEU A 5 -18.11 4.48 4.27
N PRO A 6 -19.28 4.82 4.88
CA PRO A 6 -20.47 5.17 4.11
C PRO A 6 -20.22 6.33 3.15
N GLU A 7 -19.49 7.36 3.59
CA GLU A 7 -19.15 8.50 2.75
C GLU A 7 -18.32 8.08 1.53
N ALA A 8 -17.30 7.23 1.71
CA ALA A 8 -16.52 6.68 0.62
C ALA A 8 -17.39 5.90 -0.38
N ILE A 9 -18.30 5.06 0.12
CA ILE A 9 -19.23 4.28 -0.70
C ILE A 9 -20.17 5.20 -1.49
N GLU A 10 -20.75 6.21 -0.86
CA GLU A 10 -21.65 7.19 -1.51
C GLU A 10 -20.95 7.94 -2.64
N HIS A 11 -19.64 8.16 -2.52
CA HIS A 11 -18.81 8.78 -3.56
C HIS A 11 -18.21 7.79 -4.56
N GLY A 12 -18.63 6.52 -4.51
CA GLY A 12 -18.25 5.50 -5.49
C GLY A 12 -16.83 4.95 -5.34
N ALA A 13 -16.28 4.95 -4.12
CA ALA A 13 -14.97 4.34 -3.89
C ALA A 13 -15.04 2.81 -4.04
N ASP A 14 -14.03 2.23 -4.71
CA ASP A 14 -13.83 0.78 -4.80
C ASP A 14 -12.90 0.27 -3.69
N ALA A 15 -12.08 1.17 -3.14
CA ALA A 15 -11.09 0.84 -2.12
C ALA A 15 -10.92 1.98 -1.11
N ILE A 16 -10.43 1.62 0.09
CA ILE A 16 -10.01 2.57 1.12
C ILE A 16 -8.58 2.30 1.57
N LEU A 17 -7.94 3.30 2.17
CA LEU A 17 -6.62 3.19 2.80
C LEU A 17 -6.75 3.10 4.32
N LEU A 18 -6.11 2.10 4.92
CA LEU A 18 -5.94 1.95 6.37
C LEU A 18 -4.46 2.05 6.71
N ILE A 19 -4.06 3.15 7.34
CA ILE A 19 -2.66 3.41 7.72
C ILE A 19 -2.42 2.78 9.10
N THR A 20 -1.66 1.70 9.15
CA THR A 20 -1.40 0.93 10.38
C THR A 20 -0.76 1.78 11.48
N ALA A 21 0.12 2.70 11.12
CA ALA A 21 0.75 3.63 12.05
C ALA A 21 -0.24 4.56 12.79
N CYS A 22 -1.42 4.80 12.21
CA CYS A 22 -2.44 5.73 12.74
C CYS A 22 -3.53 5.02 13.54
N LEU A 23 -3.53 3.69 13.61
CA LEU A 23 -4.61 2.88 14.19
C LEU A 23 -4.05 1.94 15.25
N ASP A 24 -4.77 1.74 16.35
CA ASP A 24 -4.51 0.62 17.24
C ASP A 24 -5.04 -0.71 16.64
N ASP A 25 -4.71 -1.85 17.25
CA ASP A 25 -5.07 -3.17 16.71
C ASP A 25 -6.58 -3.39 16.62
N ALA A 26 -7.34 -2.90 17.59
CA ALA A 26 -8.79 -3.02 17.62
C ALA A 26 -9.44 -2.18 16.52
N GLN A 27 -8.95 -0.96 16.34
CA GLN A 27 -9.40 -0.04 15.29
C GLN A 27 -9.07 -0.59 13.88
N LEU A 28 -7.84 -1.08 13.70
CA LEU A 28 -7.40 -1.66 12.43
C LEU A 28 -8.26 -2.85 12.03
N ALA A 29 -8.46 -3.81 12.96
CA ALA A 29 -9.28 -4.98 12.71
C ALA A 29 -10.75 -4.63 12.48
N HIS A 30 -11.29 -3.65 13.23
CA HIS A 30 -12.66 -3.20 13.10
C HIS A 30 -12.92 -2.55 11.74
N LEU A 31 -12.10 -1.57 11.35
CA LEU A 31 -12.27 -0.84 10.09
C LEU A 31 -12.03 -1.74 8.88
N HIS A 32 -11.03 -2.65 8.95
CA HIS A 32 -10.79 -3.63 7.90
C HIS A 32 -12.01 -4.53 7.67
N ARG A 33 -12.59 -5.08 8.76
CA ARG A 33 -13.77 -5.93 8.68
C ARG A 33 -14.99 -5.18 8.13
N LEU A 34 -15.22 -3.94 8.57
CA LEU A 34 -16.33 -3.12 8.06
C LEU A 34 -16.18 -2.83 6.56
N ALA A 35 -14.99 -2.41 6.13
CA ALA A 35 -14.74 -2.10 4.73
C ALA A 35 -14.92 -3.32 3.82
N THR A 36 -14.29 -4.45 4.18
CA THR A 36 -14.39 -5.68 3.40
C THR A 36 -15.80 -6.27 3.43
N GLY A 37 -16.50 -6.19 4.56
CA GLY A 37 -17.90 -6.57 4.68
C GLY A 37 -18.87 -5.72 3.84
N ALA A 38 -18.50 -4.48 3.57
CA ALA A 38 -19.23 -3.56 2.68
C ALA A 38 -18.84 -3.72 1.20
N GLY A 39 -17.91 -4.61 0.86
CA GLY A 39 -17.45 -4.87 -0.51
C GLY A 39 -16.33 -3.96 -0.99
N LEU A 40 -15.75 -3.10 -0.12
CA LEU A 40 -14.59 -2.29 -0.46
C LEU A 40 -13.30 -3.12 -0.36
N ALA A 41 -12.35 -2.87 -1.24
CA ALA A 41 -10.98 -3.30 -1.01
C ALA A 41 -10.35 -2.44 0.11
N ALA A 42 -9.55 -3.05 0.99
CA ALA A 42 -8.84 -2.33 2.04
C ALA A 42 -7.33 -2.45 1.78
N LEU A 43 -6.71 -1.36 1.33
CA LEU A 43 -5.26 -1.23 1.24
C LEU A 43 -4.74 -0.93 2.65
N VAL A 44 -4.03 -1.90 3.24
CA VAL A 44 -3.44 -1.76 4.57
C VAL A 44 -2.00 -1.33 4.43
N GLU A 45 -1.73 -0.06 4.75
CA GLU A 45 -0.40 0.54 4.62
C GLU A 45 0.47 0.23 5.84
N VAL A 46 1.72 -0.19 5.57
CA VAL A 46 2.73 -0.55 6.57
C VAL A 46 4.09 0.06 6.20
N HIS A 47 4.93 0.38 7.22
CA HIS A 47 6.25 0.99 7.05
C HIS A 47 7.39 0.11 7.59
N ASN A 48 7.07 -0.89 8.41
CA ASN A 48 8.05 -1.74 9.08
C ASN A 48 7.48 -3.13 9.38
N GLU A 49 8.33 -4.01 9.89
CA GLU A 49 7.99 -5.40 10.20
C GLU A 49 6.90 -5.52 11.27
N ALA A 50 6.91 -4.66 12.30
CA ALA A 50 5.91 -4.69 13.37
C ALA A 50 4.51 -4.33 12.85
N GLU A 51 4.42 -3.31 11.98
CA GLU A 51 3.17 -2.93 11.33
C GLU A 51 2.70 -4.01 10.35
N LEU A 52 3.64 -4.64 9.61
CA LEU A 52 3.32 -5.77 8.75
C LEU A 52 2.72 -6.93 9.53
N ASP A 53 3.27 -7.27 10.71
CA ASP A 53 2.71 -8.33 11.57
C ASP A 53 1.26 -8.04 11.96
N ARG A 54 0.94 -6.79 12.26
CA ARG A 54 -0.42 -6.35 12.57
C ARG A 54 -1.35 -6.49 11.36
N ALA A 55 -0.88 -6.13 10.16
CA ALA A 55 -1.64 -6.31 8.92
C ALA A 55 -1.87 -7.80 8.60
N LEU A 56 -0.86 -8.65 8.84
CA LEU A 56 -0.98 -10.10 8.65
C LEU A 56 -1.93 -10.73 9.67
N ALA A 57 -1.96 -10.24 10.90
CA ALA A 57 -2.84 -10.75 11.96
C ALA A 57 -4.34 -10.55 11.66
N ILE A 58 -4.70 -9.53 10.88
CA ILE A 58 -6.08 -9.30 10.40
C ILE A 58 -6.37 -9.93 9.04
N ASP A 59 -5.46 -10.75 8.53
CA ASP A 59 -5.52 -11.37 7.20
C ASP A 59 -5.71 -10.37 6.05
N ALA A 60 -5.04 -9.22 6.11
CA ALA A 60 -5.06 -8.23 5.05
C ALA A 60 -4.56 -8.85 3.73
N ARG A 61 -5.37 -8.78 2.68
CA ARG A 61 -5.03 -9.31 1.34
C ARG A 61 -4.29 -8.30 0.48
N LEU A 62 -4.61 -7.02 0.63
CA LEU A 62 -3.97 -5.92 -0.10
C LEU A 62 -3.10 -5.13 0.87
N ILE A 63 -1.78 -5.27 0.74
CA ILE A 63 -0.79 -4.69 1.65
C ILE A 63 0.02 -3.65 0.89
N GLY A 64 -0.06 -2.41 1.35
CA GLY A 64 0.76 -1.30 0.88
C GLY A 64 2.04 -1.18 1.69
N VAL A 65 3.20 -1.25 1.06
CA VAL A 65 4.45 -0.94 1.72
C VAL A 65 4.87 0.47 1.34
N ASN A 66 4.80 1.38 2.31
CA ASN A 66 5.21 2.76 2.12
C ASN A 66 6.72 2.89 2.37
N ASN A 67 7.48 3.15 1.30
CA ASN A 67 8.93 3.36 1.36
C ASN A 67 9.33 4.68 2.03
N ARG A 68 8.35 5.55 2.34
CA ARG A 68 8.59 6.82 3.05
C ARG A 68 8.38 6.62 4.54
N ASP A 69 9.42 6.84 5.32
CA ASP A 69 9.32 6.94 6.77
C ASP A 69 8.54 8.20 7.15
N LEU A 70 7.43 8.07 7.87
CA LEU A 70 6.57 9.18 8.24
C LEU A 70 7.17 10.06 9.35
N ALA A 71 8.20 9.61 10.07
CA ALA A 71 8.84 10.37 11.13
C ALA A 71 9.87 11.38 10.61
N ASN A 72 10.62 11.02 9.56
CA ASN A 72 11.72 11.83 9.03
C ASN A 72 11.62 12.10 7.52
N PHE A 73 10.61 11.56 6.86
CA PHE A 73 10.33 11.65 5.42
C PHE A 73 11.43 11.10 4.50
N THR A 74 12.37 10.33 5.03
CA THR A 74 13.33 9.61 4.18
C THR A 74 12.64 8.52 3.38
N VAL A 75 13.17 8.23 2.19
CA VAL A 75 12.61 7.23 1.28
C VAL A 75 13.66 6.16 1.00
N ASP A 76 13.30 4.90 1.20
CA ASP A 76 14.13 3.73 0.92
C ASP A 76 13.33 2.58 0.30
N LEU A 77 13.55 2.31 -0.99
CA LEU A 77 12.90 1.19 -1.70
C LEU A 77 13.28 -0.18 -1.10
N GLY A 78 14.40 -0.26 -0.37
CA GLY A 78 14.78 -1.44 0.39
C GLY A 78 13.76 -1.86 1.44
N THR A 79 12.88 -0.94 1.88
CA THR A 79 11.76 -1.26 2.77
C THR A 79 10.81 -2.27 2.13
N THR A 80 10.38 -2.01 0.89
CA THR A 80 9.54 -2.96 0.14
C THR A 80 10.26 -4.30 -0.05
N GLU A 81 11.55 -4.30 -0.40
CA GLU A 81 12.32 -5.54 -0.60
C GLU A 81 12.43 -6.40 0.68
N ARG A 82 12.59 -5.75 1.84
CA ARG A 82 12.64 -6.46 3.14
C ARG A 82 11.28 -7.06 3.49
N LEU A 83 10.22 -6.27 3.39
CA LEU A 83 8.88 -6.69 3.79
C LEU A 83 8.28 -7.70 2.80
N ALA A 84 8.58 -7.60 1.51
CA ALA A 84 8.16 -8.55 0.48
C ALA A 84 8.58 -9.99 0.81
N LYS A 85 9.82 -10.20 1.28
CA LYS A 85 10.32 -11.51 1.69
C LYS A 85 9.49 -12.13 2.81
N ARG A 86 9.05 -11.31 3.76
CA ARG A 86 8.22 -11.75 4.88
C ARG A 86 6.79 -12.06 4.45
N ILE A 87 6.23 -11.24 3.56
CA ILE A 87 4.89 -11.47 2.97
C ILE A 87 4.89 -12.80 2.21
N ALA A 88 5.90 -13.07 1.38
CA ALA A 88 6.02 -14.33 0.65
C ALA A 88 6.12 -15.55 1.58
N GLY A 89 6.79 -15.43 2.73
CA GLY A 89 6.92 -16.49 3.74
C GLY A 89 5.66 -16.75 4.58
N SER A 90 4.69 -15.83 4.59
CA SER A 90 3.47 -15.91 5.43
C SER A 90 2.27 -16.60 4.76
N GLY A 91 2.49 -17.48 3.78
CA GLY A 91 1.41 -18.09 2.98
C GLY A 91 0.89 -17.17 1.88
N GLY A 92 1.74 -16.26 1.42
CA GLY A 92 1.43 -15.06 0.67
C GLY A 92 1.01 -15.20 -0.79
N SER A 93 0.65 -16.38 -1.30
CA SER A 93 0.21 -16.52 -2.71
C SER A 93 -1.09 -15.77 -3.03
N GLU A 94 -1.90 -15.44 -2.03
CA GLU A 94 -3.13 -14.68 -2.17
C GLU A 94 -3.00 -13.19 -1.81
N LYS A 95 -1.83 -12.76 -1.30
CA LYS A 95 -1.61 -11.37 -0.89
C LYS A 95 -1.08 -10.55 -2.06
N VAL A 96 -1.63 -9.35 -2.22
CA VAL A 96 -1.21 -8.38 -3.24
C VAL A 96 -0.35 -7.33 -2.55
N LEU A 97 0.91 -7.29 -2.92
CA LEU A 97 1.86 -6.27 -2.47
C LEU A 97 1.80 -5.05 -3.39
N VAL A 98 1.50 -3.90 -2.80
CA VAL A 98 1.56 -2.58 -3.44
C VAL A 98 2.77 -1.84 -2.89
N ALA A 99 3.65 -1.35 -3.76
CA ALA A 99 4.77 -0.52 -3.35
C ALA A 99 4.40 0.97 -3.46
N GLU A 100 4.68 1.74 -2.43
CA GLU A 100 4.29 3.15 -2.33
C GLU A 100 5.48 4.04 -2.02
N SER A 101 5.47 5.25 -2.56
CA SER A 101 6.50 6.27 -2.42
C SER A 101 7.87 5.92 -3.00
N GLY A 102 8.60 6.94 -3.45
CA GLY A 102 9.97 6.82 -3.93
C GLY A 102 10.14 6.24 -5.32
N ILE A 103 9.06 6.04 -6.05
CA ILE A 103 9.06 5.45 -7.39
C ILE A 103 9.11 6.58 -8.41
N HIS A 104 10.23 6.71 -9.09
CA HIS A 104 10.47 7.82 -10.02
C HIS A 104 10.82 7.37 -11.44
N THR A 105 11.34 6.17 -11.62
CA THR A 105 11.83 5.66 -12.91
C THR A 105 11.29 4.26 -13.19
N ARG A 106 11.34 3.85 -14.47
CA ARG A 106 11.04 2.48 -14.88
C ARG A 106 11.91 1.46 -14.12
N ALA A 107 13.19 1.77 -13.90
CA ALA A 107 14.10 0.91 -13.14
C ALA A 107 13.65 0.69 -11.70
N ASP A 108 13.04 1.70 -11.04
CA ASP A 108 12.45 1.53 -9.71
C ASP A 108 11.28 0.54 -9.76
N VAL A 109 10.43 0.64 -10.78
CA VAL A 109 9.29 -0.28 -10.97
C VAL A 109 9.78 -1.71 -11.16
N GLU A 110 10.75 -1.94 -12.05
CA GLU A 110 11.34 -3.26 -12.30
C GLU A 110 12.00 -3.85 -11.06
N ARG A 111 12.68 -3.03 -10.28
CA ARG A 111 13.27 -3.41 -8.98
C ARG A 111 12.20 -3.91 -8.01
N LEU A 112 11.09 -3.19 -7.91
CA LEU A 112 9.98 -3.54 -7.01
C LEU A 112 9.19 -4.74 -7.52
N GLU A 113 8.98 -4.87 -8.82
CA GLU A 113 8.37 -6.04 -9.45
C GLU A 113 9.21 -7.30 -9.17
N ALA A 114 10.53 -7.21 -9.28
CA ALA A 114 11.45 -8.33 -9.03
C ALA A 114 11.38 -8.84 -7.58
N CYS A 115 11.01 -8.01 -6.60
CA CYS A 115 10.79 -8.45 -5.22
C CYS A 115 9.35 -8.91 -4.92
N GLY A 116 8.44 -8.89 -5.92
CA GLY A 116 7.10 -9.45 -5.83
C GLY A 116 5.98 -8.41 -5.73
N ALA A 117 6.25 -7.12 -5.86
CA ALA A 117 5.20 -6.11 -5.96
C ALA A 117 4.34 -6.36 -7.21
N LYS A 118 3.02 -6.26 -7.05
CA LYS A 118 2.03 -6.46 -8.12
C LYS A 118 1.40 -5.14 -8.57
N ALA A 119 1.55 -4.10 -7.78
CA ALA A 119 1.07 -2.76 -8.08
C ALA A 119 2.00 -1.71 -7.45
N ILE A 120 1.92 -0.50 -7.97
CA ILE A 120 2.60 0.68 -7.43
C ILE A 120 1.59 1.80 -7.19
N LEU A 121 1.79 2.58 -6.15
CA LEU A 121 1.05 3.80 -5.88
C LEU A 121 1.99 4.99 -6.03
N VAL A 122 1.72 5.85 -7.03
CA VAL A 122 2.60 6.94 -7.42
C VAL A 122 1.82 8.25 -7.46
N GLY A 123 2.24 9.21 -6.66
CA GLY A 123 1.69 10.57 -6.65
C GLY A 123 2.70 11.61 -7.15
N THR A 124 3.69 11.91 -6.33
CA THR A 124 4.64 13.02 -6.55
C THR A 124 5.34 12.94 -7.91
N ALA A 125 5.79 11.75 -8.32
CA ALA A 125 6.51 11.60 -9.59
C ALA A 125 5.63 11.89 -10.82
N LEU A 126 4.31 11.69 -10.73
CA LEU A 126 3.36 12.05 -11.77
C LEU A 126 3.01 13.53 -11.70
N MET A 127 2.62 14.01 -10.52
CA MET A 127 2.10 15.38 -10.32
C MET A 127 3.15 16.48 -10.52
N SER A 128 4.44 16.14 -10.44
CA SER A 128 5.54 17.08 -10.69
C SER A 128 5.92 17.23 -12.18
N GLN A 129 5.28 16.48 -13.07
CA GLN A 129 5.58 16.50 -14.50
C GLN A 129 4.58 17.34 -15.30
N PRO A 130 5.03 18.04 -16.34
CA PRO A 130 4.13 18.77 -17.23
C PRO A 130 3.26 17.83 -18.07
N ASP A 131 3.71 16.61 -18.38
CA ASP A 131 2.97 15.57 -19.07
C ASP A 131 2.86 14.31 -18.20
N ILE A 132 1.74 14.20 -17.48
CA ILE A 132 1.44 13.09 -16.58
C ILE A 132 1.29 11.78 -17.37
N ALA A 133 0.68 11.84 -18.57
CA ALA A 133 0.44 10.65 -19.38
C ALA A 133 1.75 10.04 -19.89
N ALA A 134 2.68 10.89 -20.38
CA ALA A 134 4.00 10.44 -20.78
C ALA A 134 4.78 9.82 -19.62
N LYS A 135 4.70 10.42 -18.41
CA LYS A 135 5.36 9.87 -17.22
C LYS A 135 4.75 8.54 -16.78
N ALA A 136 3.44 8.41 -16.83
CA ALA A 136 2.77 7.15 -16.52
C ALA A 136 3.19 6.05 -17.51
N ALA A 137 3.24 6.36 -18.82
CA ALA A 137 3.73 5.43 -19.84
C ALA A 137 5.19 5.01 -19.60
N GLU A 138 6.09 5.97 -19.26
CA GLU A 138 7.48 5.66 -18.90
C GLU A 138 7.58 4.66 -17.73
N LEU A 139 6.76 4.85 -16.69
CA LEU A 139 6.77 3.95 -15.53
C LEU A 139 6.25 2.55 -15.86
N LEU A 140 5.27 2.45 -16.76
CA LEU A 140 4.65 1.18 -17.14
C LEU A 140 5.45 0.38 -18.18
N GLY A 141 6.26 1.05 -19.01
CA GLY A 141 7.10 0.44 -20.04
C GLY A 141 6.42 0.31 -21.38
#